data_af01242465079eb92e3bccde340a7349
#
_entry.id   af01242465079eb92e3bccde340a7349
#
_cell.length_a   1.000
_cell.length_b   1.000
_cell.length_c   1.000
_cell.angle_alpha   90.00
_cell.angle_beta   90.00
_cell.angle_gamma   90.00
#
_symmetry.space_group_name_H-M   'P 1'
#
loop_
_entity.id
_entity.type
_entity.pdbx_description
1 polymer ?
#
loop_
_entity_poly.entity_id
_entity_poly.type
_entity_poly.pdbx_seq_one_letter_code
_entity_poly.pdbx_strand_id
1 'polypeptide(L)'
;MHKKRIRNRIIWSVVAVLIVIAGWFSFGPTSTNTKDQKEVVVGVVGQTKQDAEIWKSVEETAKEDYGIKIKIKNFTDYNQPNKALQNGDIDLNAFQHYTFLNAWNKANHGSLVAIGNTYIAPIRLYSKKYKNINELPQGATIAVPNDASNESRALYVLKNAGLIKLRKGVKLATVADITSNPKGLKIKEVSAEQTARVIDDVDASIVNNTYAVPAKLGDKQTIYIEPLNKDSEQWINIIVANKKDKNNKIYKDLVKAYQTEKTKKLSEKLYGKTEIAAWGLKLK
;
A
#
# COMPACT_ATOMS: atom_id res chain seq x y z
N MET A 1 -78.35 19.97 -25.84
CA MET A 1 -76.95 20.41 -25.87
C MET A 1 -76.25 20.32 -24.49
N HIS A 2 -76.92 20.43 -23.38
CA HIS A 2 -76.31 20.51 -22.02
C HIS A 2 -75.63 19.17 -21.55
N LYS A 3 -76.24 18.01 -21.81
CA LYS A 3 -75.64 16.67 -21.41
C LYS A 3 -74.35 16.34 -22.10
N LYS A 4 -74.10 16.77 -23.34
CA LYS A 4 -72.82 16.56 -24.05
C LYS A 4 -71.66 17.38 -23.49
N ARG A 5 -71.92 18.58 -23.02
CA ARG A 5 -70.93 19.46 -22.40
C ARG A 5 -70.46 18.96 -21.02
N ILE A 6 -71.40 18.41 -20.22
CA ILE A 6 -71.07 17.84 -18.89
C ILE A 6 -70.22 16.56 -19.07
N ARG A 7 -70.60 15.66 -20.01
CA ARG A 7 -69.84 14.44 -20.30
C ARG A 7 -68.43 14.74 -20.76
N ASN A 8 -68.22 15.69 -21.63
CA ASN A 8 -66.88 16.11 -22.09
C ASN A 8 -66.06 16.74 -20.97
N ARG A 9 -66.63 17.52 -20.06
CA ARG A 9 -65.90 18.07 -18.88
C ARG A 9 -65.44 16.95 -17.94
N ILE A 10 -66.29 15.92 -17.69
CA ILE A 10 -65.91 14.79 -16.86
C ILE A 10 -64.77 14.00 -17.51
N ILE A 11 -64.83 13.72 -18.81
CA ILE A 11 -63.80 13.02 -19.56
C ILE A 11 -62.45 13.78 -19.48
N TRP A 12 -62.45 15.11 -19.70
CA TRP A 12 -61.22 15.92 -19.61
C TRP A 12 -60.66 16.00 -18.19
N SER A 13 -61.51 16.00 -17.17
CA SER A 13 -61.06 15.99 -15.76
C SER A 13 -60.42 14.65 -15.42
N VAL A 14 -60.96 13.52 -15.89
CA VAL A 14 -60.38 12.16 -15.70
C VAL A 14 -59.06 12.03 -16.44
N VAL A 15 -58.95 12.55 -17.67
CA VAL A 15 -57.70 12.57 -18.44
C VAL A 15 -56.62 13.45 -17.73
N ALA A 16 -56.97 14.60 -17.20
CA ALA A 16 -56.06 15.45 -16.45
C ALA A 16 -55.54 14.76 -15.17
N VAL A 17 -56.41 14.07 -14.43
CA VAL A 17 -56.01 13.30 -13.24
C VAL A 17 -55.08 12.12 -13.61
N LEU A 18 -55.35 11.41 -14.70
CA LEU A 18 -54.50 10.33 -15.19
C LEU A 18 -53.14 10.85 -15.64
N ILE A 19 -53.05 12.01 -16.27
CA ILE A 19 -51.77 12.66 -16.64
C ILE A 19 -50.96 13.04 -15.40
N VAL A 20 -51.62 13.60 -14.36
CA VAL A 20 -50.97 13.94 -13.09
C VAL A 20 -50.45 12.69 -12.38
N ILE A 21 -51.25 11.60 -12.37
CA ILE A 21 -50.84 10.32 -11.79
C ILE A 21 -49.67 9.71 -12.60
N ALA A 22 -49.77 9.70 -13.93
CA ALA A 22 -48.68 9.23 -14.79
C ALA A 22 -47.39 10.08 -14.63
N GLY A 23 -47.53 11.41 -14.51
CA GLY A 23 -46.43 12.33 -14.21
C GLY A 23 -45.81 12.02 -12.85
N TRP A 24 -46.61 11.73 -11.83
CA TRP A 24 -46.07 11.38 -10.50
C TRP A 24 -45.33 10.03 -10.51
N PHE A 25 -45.82 9.04 -11.26
CA PHE A 25 -45.12 7.76 -11.42
C PHE A 25 -43.89 7.85 -12.33
N SER A 26 -43.85 8.81 -13.28
CA SER A 26 -42.68 9.00 -14.19
C SER A 26 -41.66 9.99 -13.66
N PHE A 27 -42.06 10.98 -12.82
CA PHE A 27 -41.20 12.03 -12.27
C PHE A 27 -41.33 12.19 -10.75
N GLY A 28 -42.05 11.26 -10.09
CA GLY A 28 -42.03 11.21 -8.63
C GLY A 28 -40.59 10.92 -8.18
N PRO A 29 -40.15 11.44 -7.01
CA PRO A 29 -38.85 11.15 -6.49
C PRO A 29 -38.77 9.63 -6.34
N THR A 30 -38.04 8.98 -7.25
CA THR A 30 -37.52 7.65 -7.03
C THR A 30 -36.65 7.81 -5.79
N SER A 31 -37.21 7.42 -4.65
CA SER A 31 -36.42 7.19 -3.43
C SER A 31 -35.53 5.98 -3.72
N THR A 32 -34.54 6.20 -4.57
CA THR A 32 -33.32 5.43 -4.51
C THR A 32 -32.69 5.85 -3.18
N ASN A 33 -32.87 4.99 -2.19
CA ASN A 33 -32.09 4.99 -0.98
C ASN A 33 -30.66 4.58 -1.38
N THR A 34 -30.02 5.38 -2.25
CA THR A 34 -28.59 5.48 -2.33
C THR A 34 -28.20 6.20 -1.04
N LYS A 35 -27.98 5.42 0.05
CA LYS A 35 -27.08 5.87 1.10
C LYS A 35 -25.94 6.52 0.35
N ASP A 36 -25.68 7.83 0.57
CA ASP A 36 -24.53 8.52 0.02
C ASP A 36 -23.30 7.64 0.30
N GLN A 37 -22.88 6.86 -0.71
CA GLN A 37 -21.74 5.99 -0.58
C GLN A 37 -20.54 6.91 -0.44
N LYS A 38 -19.94 6.90 0.75
CA LYS A 38 -18.77 7.70 1.05
C LYS A 38 -17.60 7.10 0.28
N GLU A 39 -17.17 7.76 -0.79
CA GLU A 39 -15.99 7.34 -1.57
C GLU A 39 -14.72 7.75 -0.83
N VAL A 40 -13.75 6.83 -0.74
CA VAL A 40 -12.42 7.05 -0.17
C VAL A 40 -11.38 6.66 -1.20
N VAL A 41 -10.50 7.60 -1.56
CA VAL A 41 -9.40 7.37 -2.50
C VAL A 41 -8.15 6.93 -1.74
N VAL A 42 -7.67 5.71 -2.02
CA VAL A 42 -6.48 5.14 -1.39
C VAL A 42 -5.34 5.05 -2.39
N GLY A 43 -4.22 5.73 -2.09
CA GLY A 43 -2.99 5.65 -2.87
C GLY A 43 -2.18 4.41 -2.53
N VAL A 44 -1.80 3.62 -3.53
CA VAL A 44 -0.92 2.45 -3.42
C VAL A 44 0.23 2.56 -4.42
N VAL A 45 1.28 1.74 -4.28
CA VAL A 45 2.43 1.75 -5.19
C VAL A 45 2.63 0.37 -5.81
N GLY A 46 2.85 0.33 -7.11
CA GLY A 46 3.25 -0.88 -7.82
C GLY A 46 2.24 -2.02 -7.72
N GLN A 47 0.95 -1.72 -7.69
CA GLN A 47 -0.12 -2.67 -7.48
C GLN A 47 -0.01 -3.90 -8.41
N THR A 48 0.18 -5.07 -7.82
CA THR A 48 0.17 -6.37 -8.49
C THR A 48 -1.27 -6.89 -8.69
N LYS A 49 -1.43 -8.01 -9.41
CA LYS A 49 -2.73 -8.69 -9.49
C LYS A 49 -3.18 -9.20 -8.11
N GLN A 50 -2.23 -9.67 -7.29
CA GLN A 50 -2.48 -10.14 -5.93
C GLN A 50 -2.96 -8.99 -5.03
N ASP A 51 -2.30 -7.82 -5.10
CA ASP A 51 -2.73 -6.62 -4.36
C ASP A 51 -4.12 -6.18 -4.79
N ALA A 52 -4.41 -6.21 -6.09
CA ALA A 52 -5.73 -5.87 -6.61
C ALA A 52 -6.82 -6.82 -6.07
N GLU A 53 -6.52 -8.12 -5.92
CA GLU A 53 -7.44 -9.10 -5.34
C GLU A 53 -7.66 -8.84 -3.84
N ILE A 54 -6.61 -8.50 -3.08
CA ILE A 54 -6.74 -8.10 -1.67
C ILE A 54 -7.59 -6.84 -1.54
N TRP A 55 -7.27 -5.79 -2.29
CA TRP A 55 -8.02 -4.54 -2.20
C TRP A 55 -9.46 -4.67 -2.65
N LYS A 56 -9.76 -5.53 -3.64
CA LYS A 56 -11.13 -5.88 -4.02
C LYS A 56 -11.89 -6.53 -2.86
N SER A 57 -11.27 -7.48 -2.15
CA SER A 57 -11.86 -8.10 -0.96
C SER A 57 -12.11 -7.10 0.17
N VAL A 58 -11.19 -6.16 0.36
CA VAL A 58 -11.34 -5.05 1.33
C VAL A 58 -12.47 -4.10 0.92
N GLU A 59 -12.59 -3.77 -0.37
CA GLU A 59 -13.67 -2.93 -0.91
C GLU A 59 -15.05 -3.58 -0.70
N GLU A 60 -15.18 -4.89 -0.98
CA GLU A 60 -16.39 -5.65 -0.71
C GLU A 60 -16.80 -5.53 0.76
N THR A 61 -15.88 -5.82 1.69
CA THR A 61 -16.12 -5.71 3.13
C THR A 61 -16.46 -4.26 3.56
N ALA A 62 -15.72 -3.28 3.04
CA ALA A 62 -15.96 -1.86 3.35
C ALA A 62 -17.34 -1.40 2.88
N LYS A 63 -17.79 -1.88 1.72
CA LYS A 63 -19.11 -1.58 1.17
C LYS A 63 -20.23 -2.25 1.97
N GLU A 64 -20.09 -3.55 2.26
CA GLU A 64 -21.10 -4.37 2.93
C GLU A 64 -21.30 -3.92 4.39
N ASP A 65 -20.21 -3.77 5.15
CA ASP A 65 -20.27 -3.53 6.60
C ASP A 65 -20.40 -2.03 6.94
N TYR A 66 -19.85 -1.14 6.10
CA TYR A 66 -19.71 0.29 6.44
C TYR A 66 -20.29 1.26 5.39
N GLY A 67 -20.74 0.78 4.22
CA GLY A 67 -21.25 1.63 3.14
C GLY A 67 -20.16 2.50 2.51
N ILE A 68 -18.88 2.08 2.56
CA ILE A 68 -17.74 2.80 2.02
C ILE A 68 -17.38 2.22 0.65
N LYS A 69 -17.23 3.10 -0.35
CA LYS A 69 -16.66 2.78 -1.65
C LYS A 69 -15.19 3.15 -1.66
N ILE A 70 -14.33 2.22 -2.01
CA ILE A 70 -12.88 2.46 -2.13
C ILE A 70 -12.53 2.68 -3.59
N LYS A 71 -11.71 3.69 -3.85
CA LYS A 71 -11.10 3.94 -5.16
C LYS A 71 -9.58 3.86 -5.02
N ILE A 72 -8.95 2.91 -5.72
CA ILE A 72 -7.50 2.77 -5.70
C ILE A 72 -6.86 3.71 -6.73
N LYS A 73 -5.87 4.49 -6.27
CA LYS A 73 -4.98 5.30 -7.13
C LYS A 73 -3.58 4.70 -7.05
N ASN A 74 -3.14 4.08 -8.15
CA ASN A 74 -1.83 3.44 -8.22
C ASN A 74 -0.75 4.45 -8.63
N PHE A 75 0.38 4.44 -7.91
CA PHE A 75 1.58 5.21 -8.19
C PHE A 75 2.72 4.25 -8.60
N THR A 76 3.75 4.80 -9.24
CA THR A 76 4.88 4.03 -9.77
C THR A 76 6.13 4.07 -8.88
N ASP A 77 6.18 5.04 -7.96
CA ASP A 77 7.32 5.28 -7.07
C ASP A 77 6.85 5.66 -5.64
N TYR A 78 7.78 5.68 -4.70
CA TYR A 78 7.51 6.00 -3.30
C TYR A 78 7.47 7.51 -2.97
N ASN A 79 7.81 8.41 -3.92
CA ASN A 79 7.90 9.85 -3.68
C ASN A 79 6.54 10.56 -3.77
N GLN A 80 5.66 10.07 -4.65
CA GLN A 80 4.41 10.76 -4.99
C GLN A 80 3.28 10.57 -3.98
N PRO A 81 3.02 9.36 -3.38
CA PRO A 81 1.79 9.14 -2.61
C PRO A 81 1.67 10.02 -1.36
N ASN A 82 2.76 10.29 -0.66
CA ASN A 82 2.73 11.17 0.52
C ASN A 82 2.48 12.63 0.14
N LYS A 83 3.02 13.10 -0.98
CA LYS A 83 2.71 14.43 -1.51
C LYS A 83 1.24 14.55 -1.90
N ALA A 84 0.71 13.55 -2.62
CA ALA A 84 -0.69 13.50 -3.01
C ALA A 84 -1.63 13.49 -1.78
N LEU A 85 -1.27 12.74 -0.73
CA LEU A 85 -2.03 12.71 0.52
C LEU A 85 -1.95 14.06 1.27
N GLN A 86 -0.77 14.66 1.37
CA GLN A 86 -0.61 15.95 2.03
C GLN A 86 -1.39 17.07 1.31
N ASN A 87 -1.45 17.02 -0.01
CA ASN A 87 -2.19 17.97 -0.84
C ASN A 87 -3.72 17.74 -0.84
N GLY A 88 -4.17 16.55 -0.41
CA GLY A 88 -5.59 16.17 -0.47
C GLY A 88 -6.04 15.60 -1.83
N ASP A 89 -5.10 15.20 -2.70
CA ASP A 89 -5.40 14.54 -3.99
C ASP A 89 -5.85 13.08 -3.81
N ILE A 90 -5.61 12.53 -2.63
CA ILE A 90 -6.06 11.23 -2.11
C ILE A 90 -6.40 11.37 -0.62
N ASP A 91 -7.23 10.48 -0.11
CA ASP A 91 -7.70 10.50 1.29
C ASP A 91 -6.77 9.73 2.23
N LEU A 92 -6.25 8.61 1.75
CA LEU A 92 -5.35 7.71 2.47
C LEU A 92 -4.26 7.22 1.53
N ASN A 93 -3.15 6.72 2.08
CA ASN A 93 -2.26 5.85 1.33
C ASN A 93 -1.89 4.58 2.12
N ALA A 94 -1.51 3.52 1.40
CA ALA A 94 -1.14 2.23 1.94
C ALA A 94 -0.02 1.61 1.10
N PHE A 95 1.23 2.05 1.34
CA PHE A 95 2.42 1.61 0.59
C PHE A 95 3.70 1.61 1.41
N GLN A 96 3.71 2.26 2.58
CA GLN A 96 4.90 2.62 3.33
C GLN A 96 4.90 2.01 4.73
N HIS A 97 6.09 1.85 5.30
CA HIS A 97 6.28 1.44 6.69
C HIS A 97 6.55 2.65 7.61
N TYR A 98 6.52 2.43 8.92
CA TYR A 98 6.68 3.49 9.92
C TYR A 98 7.94 4.33 9.74
N THR A 99 9.09 3.70 9.49
CA THR A 99 10.37 4.44 9.33
C THR A 99 10.35 5.33 8.09
N PHE A 100 9.73 4.87 6.98
CA PHE A 100 9.59 5.70 5.78
C PHE A 100 8.71 6.92 6.04
N LEU A 101 7.56 6.73 6.69
CA LEU A 101 6.66 7.83 7.06
C LEU A 101 7.37 8.87 7.94
N ASN A 102 8.11 8.41 8.95
CA ASN A 102 8.85 9.29 9.88
C ASN A 102 9.94 10.07 9.15
N ALA A 103 10.72 9.42 8.28
CA ALA A 103 11.75 10.07 7.47
C ALA A 103 11.15 11.10 6.51
N TRP A 104 10.04 10.74 5.84
CA TRP A 104 9.35 11.63 4.93
C TRP A 104 8.78 12.86 5.65
N ASN A 105 8.10 12.69 6.78
CA ASN A 105 7.56 13.79 7.58
C ASN A 105 8.69 14.75 8.02
N LYS A 106 9.83 14.21 8.46
CA LYS A 106 10.99 15.02 8.87
C LYS A 106 11.54 15.84 7.71
N ALA A 107 11.69 15.23 6.54
CA ALA A 107 12.28 15.89 5.37
C ALA A 107 11.34 16.91 4.71
N ASN A 108 10.02 16.72 4.80
CA ASN A 108 9.02 17.53 4.09
C ASN A 108 8.15 18.39 5.04
N HIS A 109 8.52 18.51 6.34
CA HIS A 109 7.67 19.17 7.34
C HIS A 109 6.23 18.65 7.34
N GLY A 110 6.07 17.36 7.02
CA GLY A 110 4.78 16.71 6.85
C GLY A 110 4.07 16.45 8.17
N SER A 111 2.76 16.26 8.09
CA SER A 111 1.90 15.95 9.22
C SER A 111 1.06 14.69 8.99
N LEU A 112 1.62 13.71 8.29
CA LEU A 112 0.96 12.46 8.01
C LEU A 112 1.09 11.51 9.21
N VAL A 113 0.06 10.69 9.46
CA VAL A 113 0.02 9.78 10.62
C VAL A 113 -0.47 8.39 10.21
N ALA A 114 0.11 7.36 10.81
CA ALA A 114 -0.40 6.00 10.69
C ALA A 114 -1.74 5.86 11.43
N ILE A 115 -2.71 5.19 10.80
CA ILE A 115 -4.02 4.92 11.38
C ILE A 115 -4.35 3.42 11.45
N GLY A 116 -3.55 2.56 10.82
CA GLY A 116 -3.71 1.10 10.88
C GLY A 116 -2.50 0.37 10.29
N ASN A 117 -2.21 -0.82 10.83
CA ASN A 117 -1.21 -1.72 10.28
C ASN A 117 -1.79 -2.53 9.12
N THR A 118 -0.96 -2.87 8.14
CA THR A 118 -1.33 -3.76 7.03
C THR A 118 -0.53 -5.06 7.07
N TYR A 119 0.66 -5.07 6.54
CA TYR A 119 1.50 -6.27 6.48
C TYR A 119 2.96 -5.93 6.79
N ILE A 120 3.77 -6.95 7.04
CA ILE A 120 5.21 -6.86 7.00
C ILE A 120 5.75 -7.80 5.93
N ALA A 121 6.65 -7.28 5.08
CA ALA A 121 7.36 -8.07 4.07
C ALA A 121 8.84 -8.07 4.41
N PRO A 122 9.44 -9.23 4.76
CA PRO A 122 10.88 -9.34 4.91
C PRO A 122 11.58 -8.94 3.62
N ILE A 123 12.46 -7.94 3.68
CA ILE A 123 13.22 -7.53 2.49
C ILE A 123 14.27 -8.58 2.18
N ARG A 124 14.62 -8.75 0.91
CA ARG A 124 15.50 -9.82 0.44
C ARG A 124 16.64 -9.28 -0.39
N LEU A 125 17.78 -9.94 -0.26
CA LEU A 125 18.91 -9.82 -1.18
C LEU A 125 18.75 -10.86 -2.28
N TYR A 126 18.66 -10.41 -3.52
CA TYR A 126 18.50 -11.23 -4.71
C TYR A 126 19.76 -11.25 -5.55
N SER A 127 20.03 -12.36 -6.22
CA SER A 127 21.03 -12.48 -7.27
C SER A 127 20.55 -13.41 -8.38
N LYS A 128 20.87 -13.09 -9.62
CA LYS A 128 20.72 -13.99 -10.77
C LYS A 128 22.00 -14.77 -11.07
N LYS A 129 23.14 -14.36 -10.47
CA LYS A 129 24.47 -14.92 -10.72
C LYS A 129 24.90 -15.93 -9.65
N TYR A 130 24.50 -15.70 -8.37
CA TYR A 130 24.95 -16.46 -7.21
C TYR A 130 23.77 -17.07 -6.46
N LYS A 131 24.00 -18.21 -5.79
CA LYS A 131 22.94 -18.95 -5.07
C LYS A 131 22.93 -18.69 -3.57
N ASN A 132 24.01 -18.14 -3.02
CA ASN A 132 24.13 -17.80 -1.61
C ASN A 132 25.16 -16.67 -1.41
N ILE A 133 25.15 -16.04 -0.23
CA ILE A 133 26.01 -14.89 0.09
C ILE A 133 27.51 -15.20 0.12
N ASN A 134 27.88 -16.47 0.32
CA ASN A 134 29.30 -16.86 0.38
C ASN A 134 29.95 -16.87 -1.01
N GLU A 135 29.14 -17.09 -2.05
CA GLU A 135 29.58 -17.09 -3.46
C GLU A 135 29.85 -15.69 -4.01
N LEU A 136 29.40 -14.62 -3.31
CA LEU A 136 29.68 -13.25 -3.74
C LEU A 136 31.20 -13.00 -3.79
N PRO A 137 31.74 -12.57 -4.95
CA PRO A 137 33.19 -12.36 -5.09
C PRO A 137 33.69 -11.12 -4.35
N GLN A 138 35.00 -10.98 -4.23
CA GLN A 138 35.66 -9.75 -3.81
C GLN A 138 35.27 -8.63 -4.80
N GLY A 139 34.93 -7.46 -4.26
CA GLY A 139 34.53 -6.29 -5.05
C GLY A 139 33.13 -6.38 -5.69
N ALA A 140 32.32 -7.38 -5.28
CA ALA A 140 30.95 -7.51 -5.80
C ALA A 140 30.13 -6.23 -5.66
N THR A 141 29.35 -5.90 -6.68
CA THR A 141 28.46 -4.74 -6.69
C THR A 141 27.07 -5.14 -6.19
N ILE A 142 26.60 -4.44 -5.15
CA ILE A 142 25.27 -4.67 -4.58
C ILE A 142 24.44 -3.39 -4.73
N ALA A 143 23.31 -3.48 -5.45
CA ALA A 143 22.36 -2.38 -5.56
C ALA A 143 21.47 -2.31 -4.30
N VAL A 144 21.23 -1.09 -3.81
CA VAL A 144 20.36 -0.82 -2.66
C VAL A 144 19.46 0.39 -2.97
N PRO A 145 18.26 0.48 -2.34
CA PRO A 145 17.45 1.69 -2.44
C PRO A 145 18.18 2.92 -1.88
N ASN A 146 17.95 4.09 -2.47
CA ASN A 146 18.61 5.34 -2.08
C ASN A 146 17.75 6.28 -1.20
N ASP A 147 16.53 5.88 -0.84
CA ASP A 147 15.78 6.63 0.18
C ASP A 147 16.29 6.29 1.58
N ALA A 148 16.39 7.29 2.43
CA ALA A 148 17.07 7.18 3.73
C ALA A 148 16.60 5.99 4.60
N SER A 149 15.35 5.57 4.48
CA SER A 149 14.81 4.48 5.30
C SER A 149 15.12 3.11 4.71
N ASN A 150 14.93 2.92 3.40
CA ASN A 150 15.18 1.65 2.74
C ASN A 150 16.68 1.42 2.49
N GLU A 151 17.49 2.47 2.24
CA GLU A 151 18.96 2.39 2.25
C GLU A 151 19.44 1.86 3.61
N SER A 152 19.02 2.49 4.69
CA SER A 152 19.37 2.07 6.04
C SER A 152 18.97 0.61 6.29
N ARG A 153 17.73 0.22 5.94
CA ARG A 153 17.26 -1.16 6.06
C ARG A 153 18.13 -2.12 5.27
N ALA A 154 18.46 -1.78 4.02
CA ALA A 154 19.34 -2.59 3.17
C ALA A 154 20.72 -2.78 3.78
N LEU A 155 21.32 -1.73 4.33
CA LEU A 155 22.62 -1.82 5.02
C LEU A 155 22.54 -2.70 6.27
N TYR A 156 21.44 -2.66 7.04
CA TYR A 156 21.22 -3.57 8.16
C TYR A 156 21.04 -5.02 7.69
N VAL A 157 20.41 -5.26 6.55
CA VAL A 157 20.34 -6.60 5.94
C VAL A 157 21.74 -7.13 5.59
N LEU A 158 22.60 -6.31 4.96
CA LEU A 158 23.99 -6.70 4.67
C LEU A 158 24.81 -6.95 5.94
N LYS A 159 24.58 -6.14 7.00
CA LYS A 159 25.20 -6.35 8.32
C LYS A 159 24.73 -7.67 8.93
N ASN A 160 23.44 -7.96 8.92
CA ASN A 160 22.88 -9.20 9.48
C ASN A 160 23.34 -10.43 8.71
N ALA A 161 23.58 -10.27 7.39
CA ALA A 161 24.21 -11.30 6.55
C ALA A 161 25.71 -11.49 6.82
N GLY A 162 26.31 -10.68 7.69
CA GLY A 162 27.75 -10.73 7.99
C GLY A 162 28.66 -10.15 6.91
N LEU A 163 28.10 -9.48 5.91
CA LEU A 163 28.83 -8.93 4.77
C LEU A 163 29.53 -7.61 5.07
N ILE A 164 28.97 -6.80 5.98
CA ILE A 164 29.54 -5.52 6.42
C ILE A 164 29.36 -5.33 7.93
N LYS A 165 30.07 -4.33 8.51
CA LYS A 165 29.78 -3.80 9.85
C LYS A 165 29.40 -2.34 9.74
N LEU A 166 28.44 -1.92 10.57
CA LEU A 166 27.99 -0.53 10.67
C LEU A 166 28.42 0.10 11.98
N ARG A 167 28.54 1.39 12.00
CA ARG A 167 28.74 2.20 13.22
C ARG A 167 27.62 1.89 14.23
N LYS A 168 27.98 1.71 15.48
CA LYS A 168 27.01 1.44 16.56
C LYS A 168 26.10 2.65 16.80
N GLY A 169 24.82 2.39 17.13
CA GLY A 169 23.86 3.41 17.56
C GLY A 169 23.27 4.28 16.44
N VAL A 170 23.59 4.02 15.18
CA VAL A 170 23.02 4.75 14.05
C VAL A 170 21.59 4.25 13.80
N LYS A 171 20.61 5.16 13.80
CA LYS A 171 19.20 4.81 13.54
C LYS A 171 18.88 4.67 12.05
N LEU A 172 19.40 5.59 11.24
CA LEU A 172 19.31 5.58 9.78
C LEU A 172 20.75 5.57 9.25
N ALA A 173 21.23 4.36 8.94
CA ALA A 173 22.58 4.16 8.42
C ALA A 173 22.65 4.54 6.94
N THR A 174 23.77 5.14 6.55
CA THR A 174 24.17 5.43 5.17
C THR A 174 25.43 4.64 4.83
N VAL A 175 25.84 4.63 3.55
CA VAL A 175 27.09 4.01 3.12
C VAL A 175 28.29 4.53 3.92
N ALA A 176 28.28 5.79 4.35
CA ALA A 176 29.33 6.40 5.18
C ALA A 176 29.44 5.79 6.60
N ASP A 177 28.45 5.05 7.04
CA ASP A 177 28.45 4.39 8.35
C ASP A 177 29.01 2.96 8.31
N ILE A 178 29.48 2.50 7.16
CA ILE A 178 30.15 1.20 7.01
C ILE A 178 31.55 1.30 7.65
N THR A 179 31.78 0.54 8.72
CA THR A 179 33.05 0.50 9.45
C THR A 179 33.93 -0.69 9.09
N SER A 180 33.36 -1.72 8.43
CA SER A 180 34.10 -2.89 7.95
C SER A 180 33.39 -3.44 6.71
N ASN A 181 34.17 -3.74 5.69
CA ASN A 181 33.72 -4.29 4.43
C ASN A 181 34.79 -5.29 3.91
N PRO A 182 34.87 -6.48 4.49
CA PRO A 182 35.98 -7.40 4.24
C PRO A 182 36.03 -7.94 2.82
N LYS A 183 34.88 -7.95 2.12
CA LYS A 183 34.82 -8.33 0.70
C LYS A 183 34.99 -7.14 -0.26
N GLY A 184 35.20 -5.92 0.23
CA GLY A 184 35.32 -4.73 -0.62
C GLY A 184 34.08 -4.49 -1.49
N LEU A 185 32.88 -4.82 -0.98
CA LEU A 185 31.63 -4.67 -1.71
C LEU A 185 31.43 -3.23 -2.19
N LYS A 186 30.98 -3.07 -3.42
CA LYS A 186 30.60 -1.78 -4.00
C LYS A 186 29.10 -1.59 -3.82
N ILE A 187 28.71 -0.67 -2.95
CA ILE A 187 27.29 -0.35 -2.73
C ILE A 187 26.85 0.65 -3.80
N LYS A 188 25.87 0.23 -4.63
CA LYS A 188 25.28 1.06 -5.70
C LYS A 188 23.91 1.52 -5.26
N GLU A 189 23.80 2.78 -4.87
CA GLU A 189 22.55 3.42 -4.47
C GLU A 189 21.75 3.78 -5.72
N VAL A 190 20.50 3.30 -5.81
CA VAL A 190 19.56 3.58 -6.91
C VAL A 190 18.17 3.80 -6.33
N SER A 191 17.26 4.46 -7.06
CA SER A 191 15.88 4.57 -6.60
C SER A 191 15.24 3.18 -6.42
N ALA A 192 14.31 3.05 -5.46
CA ALA A 192 13.77 1.74 -5.06
C ALA A 192 13.19 0.95 -6.24
N GLU A 193 12.48 1.62 -7.16
CA GLU A 193 11.92 1.02 -8.37
C GLU A 193 12.99 0.56 -9.38
N GLN A 194 14.22 1.08 -9.27
CA GLN A 194 15.34 0.66 -10.13
C GLN A 194 16.05 -0.58 -9.60
N THR A 195 15.95 -0.89 -8.30
CA THR A 195 16.70 -2.01 -7.70
C THR A 195 16.42 -3.36 -8.37
N ALA A 196 15.18 -3.61 -8.78
CA ALA A 196 14.80 -4.81 -9.52
C ALA A 196 15.27 -4.79 -10.99
N ARG A 197 15.35 -3.59 -11.60
CA ARG A 197 15.70 -3.44 -13.02
C ARG A 197 17.19 -3.63 -13.27
N VAL A 198 18.03 -3.19 -12.32
CA VAL A 198 19.48 -3.29 -12.46
C VAL A 198 20.05 -4.66 -12.04
N ILE A 199 19.19 -5.64 -11.71
CA ILE A 199 19.61 -6.95 -11.17
C ILE A 199 20.56 -7.72 -12.12
N ASP A 200 20.42 -7.52 -13.43
CA ASP A 200 21.27 -8.14 -14.44
C ASP A 200 22.67 -7.47 -14.56
N ASP A 201 22.76 -6.18 -14.17
CA ASP A 201 23.97 -5.37 -14.27
C ASP A 201 24.84 -5.43 -13.01
N VAL A 202 24.32 -5.97 -11.89
CA VAL A 202 25.00 -6.06 -10.61
C VAL A 202 25.21 -7.51 -10.18
N ASP A 203 25.93 -7.72 -9.08
CA ASP A 203 26.13 -9.06 -8.54
C ASP A 203 24.99 -9.50 -7.64
N ALA A 204 24.38 -8.54 -6.92
CA ALA A 204 23.18 -8.75 -6.14
C ALA A 204 22.41 -7.42 -5.96
N SER A 205 21.16 -7.50 -5.56
CA SER A 205 20.33 -6.31 -5.31
C SER A 205 19.39 -6.55 -4.13
N ILE A 206 19.29 -5.58 -3.23
CA ILE A 206 18.26 -5.57 -2.20
C ILE A 206 17.04 -4.89 -2.77
N VAL A 207 15.91 -5.63 -2.85
CA VAL A 207 14.70 -5.19 -3.53
C VAL A 207 13.50 -5.28 -2.60
N ASN A 208 12.76 -4.18 -2.48
CA ASN A 208 11.49 -4.17 -1.76
C ASN A 208 10.46 -5.07 -2.46
N ASN A 209 9.60 -5.76 -1.70
CA ASN A 209 8.63 -6.72 -2.22
C ASN A 209 7.74 -6.11 -3.33
N THR A 210 7.34 -4.85 -3.17
CA THR A 210 6.59 -4.05 -4.17
C THR A 210 7.18 -4.14 -5.59
N TYR A 211 8.50 -4.19 -5.72
CA TYR A 211 9.20 -4.23 -7.01
C TYR A 211 9.74 -5.63 -7.34
N ALA A 212 9.96 -6.47 -6.34
CA ALA A 212 10.44 -7.83 -6.53
C ALA A 212 9.38 -8.71 -7.20
N VAL A 213 8.12 -8.64 -6.75
CA VAL A 213 7.01 -9.46 -7.26
C VAL A 213 6.73 -9.21 -8.74
N PRO A 214 6.55 -7.97 -9.23
CA PRO A 214 6.37 -7.72 -10.66
C PRO A 214 7.57 -8.14 -11.51
N ALA A 215 8.79 -8.05 -10.95
CA ALA A 215 10.02 -8.47 -11.61
C ALA A 215 10.24 -10.01 -11.57
N LYS A 216 9.28 -10.76 -10.98
CA LYS A 216 9.34 -12.23 -10.82
C LYS A 216 10.59 -12.71 -10.07
N LEU A 217 11.08 -11.88 -9.14
CA LEU A 217 12.14 -12.25 -8.23
C LEU A 217 11.51 -13.05 -7.07
N GLY A 218 11.95 -14.26 -6.89
CA GLY A 218 11.39 -15.20 -5.90
C GLY A 218 12.48 -15.98 -5.17
N ASP A 219 12.10 -17.10 -4.56
CA ASP A 219 13.00 -17.92 -3.74
C ASP A 219 14.23 -18.42 -4.51
N LYS A 220 14.10 -18.67 -5.82
CA LYS A 220 15.22 -19.14 -6.68
C LYS A 220 16.35 -18.10 -6.81
N GLN A 221 16.03 -16.82 -6.77
CA GLN A 221 16.99 -15.73 -6.85
C GLN A 221 17.36 -15.17 -5.47
N THR A 222 16.67 -15.58 -4.41
CA THR A 222 16.94 -15.11 -3.06
C THR A 222 18.19 -15.75 -2.50
N ILE A 223 19.18 -14.92 -2.12
CA ILE A 223 20.42 -15.38 -1.50
C ILE A 223 20.52 -15.03 -0.01
N TYR A 224 19.64 -14.12 0.47
CA TYR A 224 19.46 -13.81 1.88
C TYR A 224 18.09 -13.19 2.15
N ILE A 225 17.49 -13.52 3.29
CA ILE A 225 16.20 -12.98 3.74
C ILE A 225 16.42 -12.26 5.06
N GLU A 226 15.86 -11.06 5.20
CA GLU A 226 15.84 -10.31 6.45
C GLU A 226 15.19 -11.14 7.56
N PRO A 227 15.87 -11.37 8.69
CA PRO A 227 15.23 -12.02 9.84
C PRO A 227 14.23 -11.07 10.49
N LEU A 228 13.02 -11.56 10.74
CA LEU A 228 12.01 -10.81 11.49
C LEU A 228 12.21 -11.03 12.99
N ASN A 229 12.24 -9.94 13.73
CA ASN A 229 12.33 -9.89 15.18
C ASN A 229 11.64 -8.61 15.71
N LYS A 230 11.74 -8.34 16.99
CA LYS A 230 11.12 -7.16 17.62
C LYS A 230 11.53 -5.83 16.96
N ASP A 231 12.78 -5.71 16.51
CA ASP A 231 13.27 -4.50 15.83
C ASP A 231 12.62 -4.32 14.45
N SER A 232 11.98 -5.36 13.92
CA SER A 232 11.29 -5.29 12.63
C SER A 232 9.92 -4.60 12.69
N GLU A 233 9.39 -4.28 13.88
CA GLU A 233 8.10 -3.55 14.01
C GLU A 233 8.10 -2.23 13.23
N GLN A 234 9.23 -1.55 13.14
CA GLN A 234 9.40 -0.32 12.37
C GLN A 234 9.21 -0.48 10.85
N TRP A 235 9.27 -1.72 10.35
CA TRP A 235 9.09 -2.07 8.94
C TRP A 235 7.68 -2.56 8.61
N ILE A 236 6.77 -2.54 9.58
CA ILE A 236 5.35 -2.83 9.34
C ILE A 236 4.78 -1.75 8.41
N ASN A 237 4.13 -2.20 7.34
CA ASN A 237 3.41 -1.33 6.42
C ASN A 237 2.09 -0.86 7.04
N ILE A 238 1.67 0.33 6.67
CA ILE A 238 0.62 1.08 7.35
C ILE A 238 -0.33 1.76 6.37
N ILE A 239 -1.57 1.95 6.82
CA ILE A 239 -2.51 2.90 6.23
C ILE A 239 -2.25 4.25 6.90
N VAL A 240 -2.11 5.29 6.09
CA VAL A 240 -1.72 6.63 6.52
C VAL A 240 -2.79 7.64 6.10
N ALA A 241 -3.06 8.60 6.99
CA ALA A 241 -3.95 9.72 6.79
C ALA A 241 -3.26 11.07 7.11
N ASN A 242 -3.86 12.17 6.72
CA ASN A 242 -3.50 13.48 7.29
C ASN A 242 -3.79 13.50 8.81
N LYS A 243 -2.93 14.16 9.59
CA LYS A 243 -3.08 14.27 11.05
C LYS A 243 -4.42 14.88 11.47
N LYS A 244 -4.93 15.85 10.69
CA LYS A 244 -6.24 16.46 10.94
C LYS A 244 -7.38 15.44 10.87
N ASP A 245 -7.22 14.38 10.06
CA ASP A 245 -8.24 13.37 9.76
C ASP A 245 -8.02 12.06 10.52
N LYS A 246 -7.03 11.98 11.43
CA LYS A 246 -6.69 10.76 12.19
C LYS A 246 -7.85 10.12 12.94
N ASN A 247 -8.86 10.92 13.30
CA ASN A 247 -10.04 10.48 14.02
C ASN A 247 -11.28 10.33 13.13
N ASN A 248 -11.15 10.50 11.82
CA ASN A 248 -12.24 10.32 10.86
C ASN A 248 -12.80 8.89 10.97
N LYS A 249 -14.10 8.79 11.29
CA LYS A 249 -14.77 7.51 11.48
C LYS A 249 -14.72 6.62 10.23
N ILE A 250 -14.88 7.21 9.04
CA ILE A 250 -14.86 6.48 7.76
C ILE A 250 -13.51 5.82 7.55
N TYR A 251 -12.40 6.54 7.83
CA TYR A 251 -11.04 6.02 7.68
C TYR A 251 -10.75 4.90 8.69
N LYS A 252 -11.24 5.05 9.93
CA LYS A 252 -11.15 3.98 10.94
C LYS A 252 -11.96 2.74 10.55
N ASP A 253 -13.13 2.92 9.97
CA ASP A 253 -13.97 1.80 9.51
C ASP A 253 -13.33 1.11 8.27
N LEU A 254 -12.67 1.87 7.36
CA LEU A 254 -11.86 1.30 6.28
C LEU A 254 -10.69 0.46 6.84
N VAL A 255 -10.00 0.93 7.88
CA VAL A 255 -8.95 0.14 8.55
C VAL A 255 -9.51 -1.17 9.10
N LYS A 256 -10.71 -1.15 9.72
CA LYS A 256 -11.36 -2.39 10.18
C LYS A 256 -11.72 -3.33 9.04
N ALA A 257 -12.20 -2.78 7.91
CA ALA A 257 -12.49 -3.57 6.70
C ALA A 257 -11.24 -4.23 6.13
N TYR A 258 -10.08 -3.58 6.26
CA TYR A 258 -8.79 -4.17 5.88
C TYR A 258 -8.33 -5.25 6.86
N GLN A 259 -8.42 -4.99 8.18
CA GLN A 259 -7.88 -5.83 9.25
C GLN A 259 -8.82 -6.98 9.64
N THR A 260 -9.28 -7.76 8.66
CA THR A 260 -10.18 -8.91 8.87
C THR A 260 -9.46 -10.24 8.72
N GLU A 261 -10.02 -11.30 9.30
CA GLU A 261 -9.53 -12.67 9.05
C GLU A 261 -9.69 -13.08 7.59
N LYS A 262 -10.68 -12.54 6.86
CA LYS A 262 -10.86 -12.75 5.42
C LYS A 262 -9.64 -12.21 4.66
N THR A 263 -9.24 -10.98 4.92
CA THR A 263 -8.06 -10.34 4.30
C THR A 263 -6.77 -11.08 4.67
N LYS A 264 -6.60 -11.47 5.93
CA LYS A 264 -5.43 -12.22 6.40
C LYS A 264 -5.27 -13.55 5.66
N LYS A 265 -6.32 -14.38 5.61
CA LYS A 265 -6.30 -15.67 4.90
C LYS A 265 -6.05 -15.49 3.40
N LEU A 266 -6.60 -14.44 2.79
CA LEU A 266 -6.37 -14.14 1.39
C LEU A 266 -4.90 -13.74 1.15
N SER A 267 -4.32 -12.90 1.99
CA SER A 267 -2.90 -12.52 1.93
C SER A 267 -1.99 -13.74 2.10
N GLU A 268 -2.27 -14.60 3.08
CA GLU A 268 -1.53 -15.86 3.29
C GLU A 268 -1.59 -16.78 2.06
N LYS A 269 -2.75 -16.87 1.41
CA LYS A 269 -2.94 -17.67 0.18
C LYS A 269 -2.15 -17.11 -0.99
N LEU A 270 -2.12 -15.78 -1.16
CA LEU A 270 -1.52 -15.12 -2.33
C LEU A 270 -0.02 -14.89 -2.20
N TYR A 271 0.45 -14.60 -1.00
CA TYR A 271 1.83 -14.19 -0.73
C TYR A 271 2.61 -15.17 0.16
N GLY A 272 1.92 -16.05 0.90
CA GLY A 272 2.58 -16.97 1.82
C GLY A 272 3.42 -16.22 2.85
N LYS A 273 4.71 -16.53 2.90
CA LYS A 273 5.67 -15.92 3.85
C LYS A 273 6.31 -14.61 3.33
N THR A 274 6.00 -14.19 2.10
CA THR A 274 6.58 -12.96 1.53
C THR A 274 5.86 -11.69 2.03
N GLU A 275 4.60 -11.83 2.43
CA GLU A 275 3.85 -10.80 3.15
C GLU A 275 3.06 -11.44 4.28
N ILE A 276 3.22 -10.90 5.48
CA ILE A 276 2.60 -11.43 6.70
C ILE A 276 1.69 -10.34 7.26
N ALA A 277 0.41 -10.64 7.47
CA ALA A 277 -0.53 -9.72 8.09
C ALA A 277 0.00 -9.24 9.45
N ALA A 278 0.06 -7.91 9.65
CA ALA A 278 0.75 -7.33 10.80
C ALA A 278 -0.19 -6.83 11.92
N TRP A 279 -1.49 -6.83 11.72
CA TRP A 279 -2.42 -6.56 12.81
C TRP A 279 -2.55 -7.79 13.70
N GLY A 280 -2.29 -7.58 15.00
CA GLY A 280 -2.23 -8.69 15.97
C GLY A 280 -0.95 -9.53 15.93
N LEU A 281 0.01 -9.23 15.02
CA LEU A 281 1.30 -9.88 15.00
C LEU A 281 2.14 -9.46 16.21
N LYS A 282 2.75 -10.46 16.88
CA LYS A 282 3.74 -10.25 17.95
C LYS A 282 5.08 -10.76 17.44
N LEU A 283 5.99 -9.85 17.15
CA LEU A 283 7.38 -10.18 16.82
C LEU A 283 8.15 -10.48 18.11
N LYS A 284 8.95 -11.57 18.10
CA LYS A 284 9.71 -12.05 19.25
C LYS A 284 11.14 -11.55 19.22
#